data_dc392365bef72bfbc8e3208def98d59d
#
_entry.id   dc392365bef72bfbc8e3208def98d59d
#
_cell.length_a   1.000
_cell.length_b   1.000
_cell.length_c   1.000
_cell.angle_alpha   90.00
_cell.angle_beta   90.00
_cell.angle_gamma   90.00
#
_symmetry.space_group_name_H-M   'P 1'
#
loop_
_entity.id
_entity.type
_entity.pdbx_description
1 polymer ?
#
loop_
_entity_poly.entity_id
_entity_poly.type
_entity_poly.pdbx_seq_one_letter_code
_entity_poly.pdbx_strand_id
1 'polypeptide(L)'
;MKKIYTVAKYAKSIMLAAVMTASALTTANAQEENSNSTDYSPASESAWLKGEQISDLTEAYIYNVGAEIFIKNDRSASEKDINNANLWTITNKDDTYMFACGNKKLFLNFDVMMWFCDISDLTYTYFTLVNATTEDKGYAYKLKNTKKVYLKYQTRYFSVQDTKYVGAENEENINNDWIFISEAQKNAYLDYKAKYNEAKNYASNEKVEANVTLLAKLKEILSDKAKATYASYEGENGDQKVLSNIIEEIKTYLNSTPTGIDNINANSSAKAEAIFSVNGVRNAQLNKGLNIVKMSDGSIKKIMGK
;
A
#
# COMPACT_ATOMS: atom_id res chain seq x y z
N MET A 1 -1.90 -4.59 -50.71
CA MET A 1 -1.05 -5.22 -49.71
C MET A 1 -1.19 -4.67 -48.26
N LYS A 2 -2.30 -4.03 -47.86
CA LYS A 2 -2.49 -3.48 -46.51
C LYS A 2 -3.38 -4.34 -45.57
N LYS A 3 -3.97 -5.44 -46.06
CA LYS A 3 -4.92 -6.27 -45.26
C LYS A 3 -4.30 -7.49 -44.53
N ILE A 4 -3.07 -7.87 -44.86
CA ILE A 4 -2.45 -9.08 -44.29
C ILE A 4 -1.81 -8.81 -42.92
N TYR A 5 -1.37 -7.57 -42.67
CA TYR A 5 -0.72 -7.24 -41.37
C TYR A 5 -1.68 -7.14 -40.19
N THR A 6 -2.95 -6.84 -40.41
CA THR A 6 -3.95 -6.69 -39.35
C THR A 6 -4.37 -8.05 -38.76
N VAL A 7 -4.43 -9.09 -39.58
CA VAL A 7 -4.84 -10.44 -39.14
C VAL A 7 -3.75 -11.09 -38.27
N ALA A 8 -2.48 -10.86 -38.59
CA ALA A 8 -1.36 -11.41 -37.81
C ALA A 8 -1.26 -10.79 -36.38
N LYS A 9 -1.71 -9.54 -36.21
CA LYS A 9 -1.68 -8.85 -34.91
C LYS A 9 -2.74 -9.40 -33.95
N TYR A 10 -3.93 -9.72 -34.48
CA TYR A 10 -5.01 -10.33 -33.69
C TYR A 10 -4.76 -11.82 -33.39
N ALA A 11 -4.11 -12.55 -34.30
CA ALA A 11 -3.78 -13.95 -34.07
C ALA A 11 -2.77 -14.15 -32.91
N LYS A 12 -1.81 -13.22 -32.74
CA LYS A 12 -0.86 -13.25 -31.61
C LYS A 12 -1.55 -12.95 -30.28
N SER A 13 -2.51 -12.03 -30.25
CA SER A 13 -3.27 -11.70 -29.02
C SER A 13 -4.21 -12.82 -28.60
N ILE A 14 -4.80 -13.55 -29.55
CA ILE A 14 -5.69 -14.67 -29.27
C ILE A 14 -4.90 -15.89 -28.77
N MET A 15 -3.68 -16.13 -29.31
CA MET A 15 -2.83 -17.22 -28.81
C MET A 15 -2.31 -16.97 -27.39
N LEU A 16 -2.03 -15.71 -27.03
CA LEU A 16 -1.58 -15.40 -25.67
C LEU A 16 -2.70 -15.56 -24.64
N ALA A 17 -3.93 -15.21 -25.01
CA ALA A 17 -5.10 -15.44 -24.14
C ALA A 17 -5.44 -16.92 -23.97
N ALA A 18 -5.26 -17.74 -25.00
CA ALA A 18 -5.50 -19.18 -24.94
C ALA A 18 -4.47 -19.95 -24.10
N VAL A 19 -3.22 -19.49 -24.08
CA VAL A 19 -2.16 -20.10 -23.24
C VAL A 19 -2.35 -19.77 -21.77
N MET A 20 -2.86 -18.56 -21.44
CA MET A 20 -3.14 -18.22 -20.03
C MET A 20 -4.38 -18.94 -19.47
N THR A 21 -5.37 -19.26 -20.30
CA THR A 21 -6.54 -20.03 -19.84
C THR A 21 -6.26 -21.52 -19.70
N ALA A 22 -5.32 -22.09 -20.47
CA ALA A 22 -4.94 -23.50 -20.35
C ALA A 22 -4.07 -23.78 -19.12
N SER A 23 -3.27 -22.83 -18.66
CA SER A 23 -2.48 -22.99 -17.43
C SER A 23 -3.29 -22.82 -16.14
N ALA A 24 -4.46 -22.17 -16.20
CA ALA A 24 -5.35 -22.03 -15.05
C ALA A 24 -6.24 -23.27 -14.80
N LEU A 25 -6.40 -24.16 -15.78
CA LEU A 25 -7.25 -25.37 -15.65
C LEU A 25 -6.50 -26.64 -15.24
N THR A 26 -5.17 -26.64 -15.27
CA THR A 26 -4.38 -27.83 -14.88
C THR A 26 -3.92 -27.85 -13.44
N THR A 27 -4.16 -26.79 -12.67
CA THR A 27 -3.82 -26.71 -11.23
C THR A 27 -5.00 -26.96 -10.29
N ALA A 28 -6.19 -27.28 -10.83
CA ALA A 28 -7.39 -27.48 -10.00
C ALA A 28 -7.51 -28.87 -9.35
N ASN A 29 -6.53 -29.78 -9.55
CA ASN A 29 -6.58 -31.14 -9.00
C ASN A 29 -5.27 -31.61 -8.37
N ALA A 30 -4.61 -30.74 -7.59
CA ALA A 30 -3.50 -31.18 -6.76
C ALA A 30 -3.54 -30.45 -5.42
N GLN A 31 -3.91 -31.19 -4.41
CA GLN A 31 -3.74 -30.93 -2.97
C GLN A 31 -4.49 -29.73 -2.38
N GLU A 32 -5.48 -30.06 -1.56
CA GLU A 32 -5.81 -29.31 -0.35
C GLU A 32 -4.57 -29.24 0.55
N GLU A 33 -3.62 -28.40 0.22
CA GLU A 33 -2.70 -27.87 1.18
C GLU A 33 -3.40 -26.69 1.89
N ASN A 34 -3.60 -26.89 3.15
CA ASN A 34 -4.12 -25.98 4.15
C ASN A 34 -3.19 -24.76 4.29
N SER A 35 -3.04 -23.95 3.25
CA SER A 35 -2.36 -22.66 3.31
C SER A 35 -3.38 -21.55 3.46
N ASN A 36 -3.86 -21.36 4.68
CA ASN A 36 -4.70 -20.25 5.10
C ASN A 36 -3.92 -18.92 5.20
N SER A 37 -2.86 -18.72 4.45
CA SER A 37 -2.21 -17.44 4.35
C SER A 37 -2.69 -16.72 3.09
N THR A 38 -3.85 -16.12 3.18
CA THR A 38 -4.26 -15.13 2.18
C THR A 38 -3.28 -13.98 2.27
N ASP A 39 -2.47 -13.79 1.24
CA ASP A 39 -1.53 -12.67 1.20
C ASP A 39 -2.31 -11.39 0.90
N TYR A 40 -2.53 -10.59 1.94
CA TYR A 40 -3.15 -9.26 1.85
C TYR A 40 -2.11 -8.17 1.59
N SER A 41 -1.00 -8.49 0.94
CA SER A 41 -0.02 -7.49 0.59
C SER A 41 -0.45 -6.75 -0.68
N PRO A 42 -0.31 -5.41 -0.73
CA PRO A 42 -0.47 -4.68 -1.97
C PRO A 42 0.59 -5.15 -2.99
N ALA A 43 0.31 -4.99 -4.28
CA ALA A 43 1.23 -5.37 -5.35
C ALA A 43 2.61 -4.71 -5.19
N SER A 44 2.64 -3.48 -4.67
CA SER A 44 3.85 -2.80 -4.22
C SER A 44 3.52 -1.88 -3.04
N GLU A 45 4.52 -1.53 -2.22
CA GLU A 45 4.33 -0.57 -1.12
C GLU A 45 3.94 0.83 -1.60
N SER A 46 4.27 1.15 -2.84
CA SER A 46 3.93 2.41 -3.51
C SER A 46 2.59 2.39 -4.25
N ALA A 47 1.85 1.26 -4.21
CA ALA A 47 0.57 1.13 -4.92
C ALA A 47 -0.42 2.25 -4.54
N TRP A 48 -0.38 2.70 -3.30
CA TRP A 48 -1.27 3.73 -2.76
C TRP A 48 -0.77 5.18 -2.92
N LEU A 49 0.43 5.41 -3.50
CA LEU A 49 0.93 6.76 -3.72
C LEU A 49 0.12 7.49 -4.80
N LYS A 50 -0.16 8.77 -4.55
CA LYS A 50 -0.93 9.66 -5.41
C LYS A 50 -0.09 10.84 -5.88
N GLY A 51 -0.17 11.13 -7.18
CA GLY A 51 0.33 12.37 -7.75
C GLY A 51 -0.66 13.51 -7.59
N GLU A 52 -0.17 14.69 -7.25
CA GLU A 52 -0.92 15.92 -7.12
C GLU A 52 -0.66 16.83 -8.32
N GLN A 53 -1.57 17.77 -8.53
CA GLN A 53 -1.41 18.75 -9.60
C GLN A 53 -0.24 19.67 -9.28
N ILE A 54 0.77 19.65 -10.13
CA ILE A 54 2.04 20.33 -9.83
C ILE A 54 1.92 21.85 -9.73
N SER A 55 0.93 22.45 -10.42
CA SER A 55 0.67 23.90 -10.32
C SER A 55 0.32 24.35 -8.91
N ASP A 56 -0.16 23.43 -8.06
CA ASP A 56 -0.60 23.69 -6.70
C ASP A 56 0.53 23.48 -5.67
N LEU A 57 1.71 23.05 -6.16
CA LEU A 57 2.83 22.66 -5.32
C LEU A 57 3.99 23.65 -5.43
N THR A 58 4.59 24.00 -4.29
CA THR A 58 5.87 24.71 -4.20
C THR A 58 7.03 23.77 -3.85
N GLU A 59 6.70 22.63 -3.25
CA GLU A 59 7.64 21.58 -2.88
C GLU A 59 6.97 20.22 -3.05
N ALA A 60 7.74 19.20 -3.43
CA ALA A 60 7.25 17.84 -3.53
C ALA A 60 8.36 16.78 -3.41
N TYR A 61 7.99 15.59 -2.99
CA TYR A 61 8.72 14.36 -3.26
C TYR A 61 8.46 13.94 -4.70
N ILE A 62 9.50 13.55 -5.41
CA ILE A 62 9.41 13.18 -6.83
C ILE A 62 9.56 11.66 -6.94
N TYR A 63 8.51 10.99 -7.41
CA TYR A 63 8.46 9.54 -7.52
C TYR A 63 8.29 9.11 -8.97
N ASN A 64 9.09 8.13 -9.39
CA ASN A 64 9.01 7.51 -10.70
C ASN A 64 8.04 6.33 -10.68
N VAL A 65 7.03 6.37 -11.54
CA VAL A 65 5.97 5.36 -11.57
C VAL A 65 6.46 4.02 -12.10
N GLY A 66 7.27 4.05 -13.17
CA GLY A 66 7.73 2.81 -13.82
C GLY A 66 8.80 2.06 -13.03
N ALA A 67 9.70 2.79 -12.38
CA ALA A 67 10.78 2.20 -11.58
C ALA A 67 10.42 2.02 -10.10
N GLU A 68 9.28 2.57 -9.65
CA GLU A 68 8.80 2.51 -8.27
C GLU A 68 9.82 3.04 -7.24
N ILE A 69 10.41 4.21 -7.51
CA ILE A 69 11.45 4.82 -6.69
C ILE A 69 11.30 6.33 -6.57
N PHE A 70 11.84 6.90 -5.49
CA PHE A 70 12.02 8.33 -5.30
C PHE A 70 13.38 8.80 -5.79
N ILE A 71 13.45 10.01 -6.32
CA ILE A 71 14.70 10.65 -6.66
C ILE A 71 15.37 11.18 -5.38
N LYS A 72 16.67 10.88 -5.25
CA LYS A 72 17.54 11.50 -4.25
C LYS A 72 18.47 12.53 -4.90
N ASN A 73 18.96 13.45 -4.10
CA ASN A 73 19.86 14.50 -4.57
C ASN A 73 21.34 14.06 -4.70
N ASP A 74 21.63 12.78 -4.54
CA ASP A 74 22.96 12.16 -4.66
C ASP A 74 23.18 11.40 -5.97
N ARG A 75 22.28 11.58 -6.96
CA ARG A 75 22.24 10.86 -8.25
C ARG A 75 21.73 9.42 -8.17
N SER A 76 21.53 8.89 -6.99
CA SER A 76 20.91 7.56 -6.87
C SER A 76 19.40 7.67 -7.12
N ALA A 77 18.88 6.68 -7.80
CA ALA A 77 17.45 6.51 -8.02
C ALA A 77 17.07 5.12 -7.51
N SER A 78 17.27 4.88 -6.21
CA SER A 78 17.07 3.57 -5.60
C SER A 78 16.23 3.61 -4.32
N GLU A 79 15.78 4.80 -3.92
CA GLU A 79 15.02 4.95 -2.68
C GLU A 79 13.56 4.55 -2.88
N LYS A 80 13.11 3.60 -2.10
CA LYS A 80 11.71 3.13 -2.12
C LYS A 80 10.88 3.70 -0.98
N ASP A 81 11.51 4.08 0.13
CA ASP A 81 10.82 4.63 1.28
C ASP A 81 10.72 6.17 1.17
N ILE A 82 9.51 6.67 1.15
CA ILE A 82 9.23 8.12 1.11
C ILE A 82 9.83 8.87 2.31
N ASN A 83 10.04 8.21 3.44
CA ASN A 83 10.68 8.84 4.62
C ASN A 83 12.14 9.18 4.39
N ASN A 84 12.82 8.48 3.50
CA ASN A 84 14.22 8.70 3.13
C ASN A 84 14.35 9.51 1.83
N ALA A 85 13.24 9.85 1.18
CA ALA A 85 13.23 10.64 -0.04
C ALA A 85 13.56 12.11 0.23
N ASN A 86 14.07 12.78 -0.78
CA ASN A 86 14.34 14.21 -0.70
C ASN A 86 13.12 15.04 -1.10
N LEU A 87 12.87 16.11 -0.36
CA LEU A 87 11.90 17.15 -0.72
C LEU A 87 12.55 18.11 -1.72
N TRP A 88 11.89 18.33 -2.84
CA TRP A 88 12.35 19.17 -3.93
C TRP A 88 11.53 20.45 -3.99
N THR A 89 12.17 21.59 -4.02
CA THR A 89 11.54 22.89 -4.29
C THR A 89 11.19 22.98 -5.78
N ILE A 90 9.99 23.42 -6.07
CA ILE A 90 9.45 23.58 -7.42
C ILE A 90 9.42 25.08 -7.78
N THR A 91 10.03 25.43 -8.89
CA THR A 91 9.95 26.78 -9.44
C THR A 91 9.26 26.73 -10.79
N ASN A 92 8.13 27.42 -10.90
CA ASN A 92 7.41 27.59 -12.16
C ASN A 92 7.83 28.91 -12.82
N LYS A 93 8.10 28.87 -14.10
CA LYS A 93 8.35 30.05 -14.94
C LYS A 93 7.79 29.79 -16.35
N ASP A 94 6.80 30.58 -16.76
CA ASP A 94 6.23 30.53 -18.12
C ASP A 94 5.84 29.08 -18.53
N ASP A 95 5.06 28.38 -17.69
CA ASP A 95 4.63 26.99 -17.86
C ASP A 95 5.77 25.95 -17.94
N THR A 96 6.96 26.33 -17.53
CA THR A 96 8.10 25.44 -17.37
C THR A 96 8.51 25.33 -15.90
N TYR A 97 9.06 24.18 -15.51
CA TYR A 97 9.32 23.84 -14.14
C TYR A 97 10.79 23.48 -13.91
N MET A 98 11.34 24.00 -12.83
CA MET A 98 12.66 23.66 -12.34
C MET A 98 12.53 23.03 -10.93
N PHE A 99 13.33 22.03 -10.68
CA PHE A 99 13.35 21.28 -9.41
C PHE A 99 14.70 21.41 -8.74
N ALA A 100 14.74 21.84 -7.47
CA ALA A 100 15.95 22.01 -6.71
C ALA A 100 15.85 21.31 -5.34
N CYS A 101 16.95 20.71 -4.88
CA CYS A 101 17.07 20.16 -3.53
C CYS A 101 18.44 20.54 -2.96
N GLY A 102 18.44 21.44 -1.96
CA GLY A 102 19.65 22.03 -1.44
C GLY A 102 20.40 22.82 -2.53
N ASN A 103 21.65 22.48 -2.75
CA ASN A 103 22.49 23.08 -3.78
C ASN A 103 22.45 22.34 -5.13
N LYS A 104 21.51 21.40 -5.34
CA LYS A 104 21.40 20.63 -6.57
C LYS A 104 20.12 20.90 -7.30
N LYS A 105 20.16 20.83 -8.63
CA LYS A 105 19.01 20.97 -9.51
C LYS A 105 18.92 19.77 -10.44
N LEU A 106 17.70 19.39 -10.80
CA LEU A 106 17.51 18.42 -11.90
C LEU A 106 17.96 19.06 -13.22
N PHE A 107 18.72 18.31 -13.99
CA PHE A 107 19.35 18.78 -15.19
C PHE A 107 19.32 17.72 -16.28
N LEU A 108 19.02 18.12 -17.51
CA LEU A 108 19.16 17.32 -18.70
C LEU A 108 20.32 17.84 -19.55
N ASN A 109 21.39 17.06 -19.67
CA ASN A 109 22.46 17.33 -20.60
C ASN A 109 22.20 16.60 -21.92
N PHE A 110 22.15 17.34 -23.00
CA PHE A 110 21.94 16.79 -24.34
C PHE A 110 23.20 16.18 -24.97
N ASP A 111 24.37 16.54 -24.46
CA ASP A 111 25.64 16.11 -25.06
C ASP A 111 26.14 14.77 -24.50
N VAL A 112 25.87 14.48 -23.20
CA VAL A 112 26.42 13.30 -22.52
C VAL A 112 25.38 12.46 -21.78
N MET A 113 24.10 12.66 -22.01
CA MET A 113 22.99 11.94 -21.33
C MET A 113 23.09 11.97 -19.78
N MET A 114 23.57 13.05 -19.21
CA MET A 114 23.76 13.21 -17.75
C MET A 114 22.66 14.08 -17.12
N TRP A 115 22.48 14.07 -15.84
CA TRP A 115 21.21 14.05 -15.15
C TRP A 115 21.08 14.96 -13.93
N PHE A 116 22.19 15.37 -13.31
CA PHE A 116 22.23 16.32 -12.20
C PHE A 116 23.33 17.34 -12.38
N CYS A 117 23.09 18.55 -11.95
CA CYS A 117 24.13 19.55 -11.73
C CYS A 117 24.06 20.11 -10.32
N ASP A 118 25.19 20.50 -9.79
CA ASP A 118 25.24 21.35 -8.61
C ASP A 118 24.82 22.77 -8.99
N ILE A 119 24.29 23.55 -8.02
CA ILE A 119 23.81 24.93 -8.28
C ILE A 119 24.93 25.86 -8.73
N SER A 120 26.20 25.54 -8.43
CA SER A 120 27.36 26.28 -8.92
C SER A 120 27.45 26.30 -10.45
N ASP A 121 26.82 25.33 -11.12
CA ASP A 121 26.73 25.31 -12.58
C ASP A 121 25.53 26.13 -13.01
N LEU A 122 25.77 27.17 -13.79
CA LEU A 122 24.75 28.11 -14.26
C LEU A 122 23.73 27.47 -15.23
N THR A 123 24.00 26.28 -15.70
CA THR A 123 23.13 25.52 -16.60
C THR A 123 22.13 24.69 -15.79
N TYR A 124 20.88 25.05 -15.81
CA TYR A 124 19.78 24.28 -15.25
C TYR A 124 18.70 24.08 -16.31
N THR A 125 17.97 23.00 -16.17
CA THR A 125 16.90 22.66 -17.10
C THR A 125 15.56 23.10 -16.54
N TYR A 126 14.84 23.89 -17.31
CA TYR A 126 13.40 24.02 -17.16
C TYR A 126 12.72 22.95 -17.99
N PHE A 127 11.82 22.22 -17.37
CA PHE A 127 11.08 21.15 -18.00
C PHE A 127 9.70 21.63 -18.42
N THR A 128 9.30 21.29 -19.64
CA THR A 128 7.88 21.30 -19.99
C THR A 128 7.27 20.02 -19.50
N LEU A 129 6.10 20.09 -18.89
CA LEU A 129 5.35 18.93 -18.44
C LEU A 129 4.38 18.47 -19.53
N VAL A 130 4.35 17.17 -19.74
CA VAL A 130 3.37 16.50 -20.60
C VAL A 130 2.63 15.48 -19.73
N ASN A 131 1.31 15.44 -19.82
CA ASN A 131 0.54 14.45 -19.06
C ASN A 131 1.01 13.05 -19.44
N ALA A 132 1.24 12.24 -18.42
CA ALA A 132 1.56 10.83 -18.59
C ALA A 132 0.29 10.02 -18.88
N THR A 133 0.47 8.85 -19.47
CA THR A 133 -0.63 7.93 -19.79
C THR A 133 -1.04 7.04 -18.61
N THR A 134 -0.37 7.17 -17.46
CA THR A 134 -0.65 6.35 -16.28
C THR A 134 -1.89 6.89 -15.56
N GLU A 135 -3.04 6.22 -15.76
CA GLU A 135 -4.34 6.69 -15.25
C GLU A 135 -4.52 6.43 -13.74
N ASP A 136 -3.82 5.44 -13.20
CA ASP A 136 -4.07 4.95 -11.82
C ASP A 136 -3.32 5.72 -10.71
N LYS A 137 -2.58 6.78 -11.06
CA LYS A 137 -1.73 7.53 -10.12
C LYS A 137 -2.14 9.00 -9.96
N GLY A 138 -3.30 9.40 -10.43
CA GLY A 138 -3.75 10.78 -10.42
C GLY A 138 -3.00 11.64 -11.43
N TYR A 139 -2.43 12.74 -10.96
CA TYR A 139 -1.65 13.60 -11.84
C TYR A 139 -0.25 13.02 -12.00
N ALA A 140 0.01 12.43 -13.15
CA ALA A 140 1.35 11.98 -13.55
C ALA A 140 1.83 12.76 -14.76
N TYR A 141 3.13 13.02 -14.83
CA TYR A 141 3.73 13.88 -15.84
C TYR A 141 5.01 13.27 -16.38
N LYS A 142 5.29 13.57 -17.66
CA LYS A 142 6.61 13.41 -18.26
C LYS A 142 7.36 14.73 -18.22
N LEU A 143 8.56 14.73 -17.71
CA LEU A 143 9.45 15.87 -17.64
C LEU A 143 10.24 15.94 -18.96
N LYS A 144 9.84 16.86 -19.83
CA LYS A 144 10.35 17.00 -21.18
C LYS A 144 11.17 18.26 -21.36
N ASN A 145 12.25 18.16 -22.08
CA ASN A 145 12.97 19.32 -22.60
C ASN A 145 13.29 19.15 -24.08
N THR A 146 13.27 20.25 -24.82
CA THR A 146 13.61 20.28 -26.22
C THR A 146 14.66 21.36 -26.45
N LYS A 147 15.81 20.98 -26.98
CA LYS A 147 16.92 21.87 -27.26
C LYS A 147 17.35 21.75 -28.73
N LYS A 148 17.73 22.85 -29.30
CA LYS A 148 18.35 22.85 -30.63
C LYS A 148 19.82 22.45 -30.49
N VAL A 149 20.15 21.26 -30.98
CA VAL A 149 21.51 20.73 -31.00
C VAL A 149 21.96 20.70 -32.44
N TYR A 150 23.00 21.48 -32.78
CA TYR A 150 23.41 21.77 -34.15
C TYR A 150 22.25 22.35 -35.00
N LEU A 151 21.80 21.64 -36.03
CA LEU A 151 20.75 22.07 -36.94
C LEU A 151 19.38 21.43 -36.68
N LYS A 152 19.30 20.53 -35.69
CA LYS A 152 18.08 19.76 -35.35
C LYS A 152 17.60 20.06 -33.93
N TYR A 153 16.27 20.08 -33.74
CA TYR A 153 15.71 20.03 -32.41
C TYR A 153 15.73 18.57 -31.89
N GLN A 154 16.23 18.39 -30.69
CA GLN A 154 16.19 17.12 -29.98
C GLN A 154 15.29 17.26 -28.76
N THR A 155 14.42 16.29 -28.57
CA THR A 155 13.58 16.17 -27.38
C THR A 155 14.12 15.04 -26.53
N ARG A 156 14.18 15.29 -25.22
CA ARG A 156 14.57 14.34 -24.21
C ARG A 156 13.56 14.32 -23.07
N TYR A 157 13.33 13.16 -22.54
CA TYR A 157 12.52 12.91 -21.35
C TYR A 157 13.42 12.53 -20.19
N PHE A 158 13.18 13.16 -19.04
CA PHE A 158 13.83 12.74 -17.81
C PHE A 158 13.29 11.37 -17.39
N SER A 159 14.16 10.42 -17.08
CA SER A 159 13.81 9.01 -16.94
C SER A 159 14.64 8.32 -15.88
N VAL A 160 14.21 7.14 -15.46
CA VAL A 160 15.04 6.21 -14.68
C VAL A 160 15.61 5.15 -15.61
N GLN A 161 16.92 4.95 -15.51
CA GLN A 161 17.66 3.93 -16.25
C GLN A 161 18.18 2.85 -15.32
N ASP A 162 18.04 1.59 -15.73
CA ASP A 162 18.54 0.43 -15.00
C ASP A 162 18.11 0.34 -13.51
N THR A 163 16.99 0.95 -13.16
CA THR A 163 16.45 1.01 -11.79
C THR A 163 17.41 1.59 -10.75
N LYS A 164 18.45 2.30 -11.16
CA LYS A 164 19.52 2.81 -10.27
C LYS A 164 19.89 4.26 -10.49
N TYR A 165 19.70 4.77 -11.69
CA TYR A 165 20.14 6.11 -12.06
C TYR A 165 19.01 6.87 -12.74
N VAL A 166 18.99 8.17 -12.50
CA VAL A 166 18.20 9.04 -13.36
C VAL A 166 18.97 9.34 -14.64
N GLY A 167 18.27 9.45 -15.73
CA GLY A 167 18.86 9.63 -17.05
C GLY A 167 17.93 10.35 -18.00
N ALA A 168 18.19 10.23 -19.27
CA ALA A 168 17.41 10.84 -20.35
C ALA A 168 17.10 9.83 -21.44
N GLU A 169 15.85 9.81 -21.86
CA GLU A 169 15.37 8.98 -22.96
C GLU A 169 14.91 9.84 -24.14
N ASN A 170 15.01 9.29 -25.34
CA ASN A 170 14.51 9.93 -26.54
C ASN A 170 13.03 9.63 -26.80
N GLU A 171 12.55 8.53 -26.27
CA GLU A 171 11.22 7.99 -26.48
C GLU A 171 10.43 7.96 -25.19
N GLU A 172 9.12 8.05 -25.32
CA GLU A 172 8.22 7.96 -24.17
C GLU A 172 8.06 6.51 -23.74
N ASN A 173 8.20 6.29 -22.43
CA ASN A 173 7.93 5.02 -21.77
C ASN A 173 7.49 5.26 -20.32
N ILE A 174 7.12 4.22 -19.59
CA ILE A 174 6.63 4.35 -18.20
C ILE A 174 7.72 4.84 -17.23
N ASN A 175 9.00 4.64 -17.53
CA ASN A 175 10.11 5.14 -16.71
C ASN A 175 10.31 6.66 -16.87
N ASN A 176 9.55 7.30 -17.75
CA ASN A 176 9.47 8.77 -17.85
C ASN A 176 8.29 9.34 -17.06
N ASP A 177 7.45 8.51 -16.45
CA ASP A 177 6.27 8.96 -15.72
C ASP A 177 6.62 9.28 -14.27
N TRP A 178 6.30 10.50 -13.87
CA TRP A 178 6.63 11.06 -12.57
C TRP A 178 5.37 11.57 -11.89
N ILE A 179 5.25 11.30 -10.61
CA ILE A 179 4.26 11.94 -9.74
C ILE A 179 4.97 12.81 -8.70
N PHE A 180 4.26 13.86 -8.29
CA PHE A 180 4.69 14.82 -7.29
C PHE A 180 3.80 14.68 -6.07
N ILE A 181 4.40 14.55 -4.90
CA ILE A 181 3.74 14.20 -3.65
C ILE A 181 4.08 15.27 -2.63
N SER A 182 3.08 16.01 -2.15
CA SER A 182 3.27 16.98 -1.07
C SER A 182 3.55 16.29 0.27
N GLU A 183 4.01 17.05 1.25
CA GLU A 183 4.15 16.57 2.63
C GLU A 183 2.79 16.14 3.21
N ALA A 184 1.70 16.83 2.87
CA ALA A 184 0.35 16.46 3.30
C ALA A 184 -0.05 15.09 2.75
N GLN A 185 0.17 14.86 1.46
CA GLN A 185 -0.13 13.58 0.81
C GLN A 185 0.78 12.45 1.33
N LYS A 186 2.05 12.73 1.61
CA LYS A 186 2.95 11.79 2.28
C LYS A 186 2.39 11.33 3.61
N ASN A 187 1.95 12.29 4.44
CA ASN A 187 1.41 11.99 5.76
C ASN A 187 0.11 11.15 5.67
N ALA A 188 -0.77 11.48 4.73
CA ALA A 188 -1.98 10.70 4.47
C ALA A 188 -1.66 9.26 4.03
N TYR A 189 -0.68 9.09 3.15
CA TYR A 189 -0.19 7.78 2.73
C TYR A 189 0.38 6.96 3.89
N LEU A 190 1.22 7.57 4.73
CA LEU A 190 1.84 6.88 5.86
C LEU A 190 0.82 6.47 6.93
N ASP A 191 -0.16 7.33 7.21
CA ASP A 191 -1.27 7.02 8.12
C ASP A 191 -2.14 5.87 7.57
N TYR A 192 -2.46 5.91 6.29
CA TYR A 192 -3.18 4.82 5.63
C TYR A 192 -2.41 3.49 5.72
N LYS A 193 -1.12 3.51 5.39
CA LYS A 193 -0.24 2.34 5.48
C LYS A 193 -0.17 1.77 6.90
N ALA A 194 -0.09 2.64 7.91
CA ALA A 194 -0.08 2.24 9.32
C ALA A 194 -1.39 1.55 9.72
N LYS A 195 -2.54 2.12 9.36
CA LYS A 195 -3.86 1.52 9.62
C LYS A 195 -4.07 0.20 8.89
N TYR A 196 -3.63 0.11 7.64
CA TYR A 196 -3.70 -1.14 6.89
C TYR A 196 -2.88 -2.25 7.57
N ASN A 197 -1.66 -1.95 7.99
CA ASN A 197 -0.80 -2.91 8.68
C ASN A 197 -1.37 -3.29 10.06
N GLU A 198 -1.97 -2.36 10.80
CA GLU A 198 -2.67 -2.65 12.04
C GLU A 198 -3.83 -3.62 11.81
N ALA A 199 -4.67 -3.34 10.81
CA ALA A 199 -5.78 -4.22 10.44
C ALA A 199 -5.28 -5.60 10.00
N LYS A 200 -4.21 -5.66 9.20
CA LYS A 200 -3.57 -6.91 8.76
C LYS A 200 -3.07 -7.74 9.95
N ASN A 201 -2.48 -7.12 10.96
CA ASN A 201 -2.01 -7.81 12.15
C ASN A 201 -3.18 -8.45 12.95
N TYR A 202 -4.36 -7.84 12.95
CA TYR A 202 -5.52 -8.43 13.58
C TYR A 202 -6.02 -9.69 12.85
N ALA A 203 -5.76 -9.86 11.56
CA ALA A 203 -6.15 -11.06 10.82
C ALA A 203 -5.46 -12.35 11.33
N SER A 204 -4.34 -12.21 12.01
CA SER A 204 -3.60 -13.32 12.67
C SER A 204 -3.78 -13.33 14.19
N ASN A 205 -4.77 -12.63 14.72
CA ASN A 205 -5.05 -12.63 16.16
C ASN A 205 -5.98 -13.80 16.51
N GLU A 206 -5.58 -14.71 17.38
CA GLU A 206 -6.32 -15.93 17.74
C GLU A 206 -7.79 -15.68 18.11
N LYS A 207 -8.08 -14.59 18.83
CA LYS A 207 -9.46 -14.25 19.21
C LYS A 207 -10.28 -13.76 18.02
N VAL A 208 -9.66 -13.01 17.12
CA VAL A 208 -10.30 -12.54 15.88
C VAL A 208 -10.51 -13.71 14.93
N GLU A 209 -9.54 -14.62 14.84
CA GLU A 209 -9.66 -15.87 14.06
C GLU A 209 -10.82 -16.75 14.54
N ALA A 210 -11.04 -16.82 15.84
CA ALA A 210 -12.17 -17.54 16.43
C ALA A 210 -13.55 -16.91 16.12
N ASN A 211 -13.59 -15.62 15.75
CA ASN A 211 -14.82 -14.94 15.34
C ASN A 211 -14.93 -14.94 13.80
N VAL A 212 -15.52 -16.00 13.27
CA VAL A 212 -15.62 -16.24 11.81
C VAL A 212 -16.23 -15.05 11.05
N THR A 213 -17.25 -14.41 11.61
CA THR A 213 -17.93 -13.28 10.96
C THR A 213 -17.04 -12.04 10.91
N LEU A 214 -16.39 -11.69 12.02
CA LEU A 214 -15.49 -10.55 12.11
C LEU A 214 -14.25 -10.75 11.23
N LEU A 215 -13.69 -11.97 11.26
CA LEU A 215 -12.55 -12.33 10.43
C LEU A 215 -12.90 -12.24 8.93
N ALA A 216 -14.07 -12.75 8.51
CA ALA A 216 -14.50 -12.69 7.11
C ALA A 216 -14.63 -11.23 6.64
N LYS A 217 -15.26 -10.37 7.44
CA LYS A 217 -15.37 -8.93 7.16
C LYS A 217 -14.01 -8.25 7.06
N LEU A 218 -13.10 -8.55 8.00
CA LEU A 218 -11.74 -8.02 7.97
C LEU A 218 -10.98 -8.45 6.71
N LYS A 219 -11.07 -9.73 6.34
CA LYS A 219 -10.44 -10.29 5.14
C LYS A 219 -10.95 -9.65 3.86
N GLU A 220 -12.25 -9.43 3.75
CA GLU A 220 -12.87 -8.74 2.62
C GLU A 220 -12.32 -7.31 2.48
N ILE A 221 -12.31 -6.54 3.57
CA ILE A 221 -11.78 -5.18 3.60
C ILE A 221 -10.30 -5.16 3.21
N LEU A 222 -9.47 -6.02 3.78
CA LEU A 222 -8.04 -6.08 3.46
C LEU A 222 -7.81 -6.44 1.98
N SER A 223 -8.56 -7.40 1.44
CA SER A 223 -8.46 -7.80 0.04
C SER A 223 -8.85 -6.67 -0.92
N ASP A 224 -9.88 -5.90 -0.58
CA ASP A 224 -10.32 -4.74 -1.36
C ASP A 224 -9.27 -3.61 -1.27
N LYS A 225 -8.82 -3.28 -0.05
CA LYS A 225 -7.86 -2.19 0.17
C LYS A 225 -6.45 -2.48 -0.34
N ALA A 226 -6.04 -3.74 -0.44
CA ALA A 226 -4.80 -4.11 -1.11
C ALA A 226 -4.76 -3.69 -2.59
N LYS A 227 -5.95 -3.59 -3.23
CA LYS A 227 -6.12 -3.16 -4.62
C LYS A 227 -6.50 -1.69 -4.75
N ALA A 228 -6.78 -1.02 -3.63
CA ALA A 228 -7.22 0.36 -3.64
C ALA A 228 -6.14 1.25 -4.25
N THR A 229 -6.58 2.16 -5.12
CA THR A 229 -5.77 3.29 -5.54
C THR A 229 -5.86 4.37 -4.48
N TYR A 230 -4.87 5.24 -4.42
CA TYR A 230 -4.82 6.36 -3.50
C TYR A 230 -6.03 7.32 -3.53
N ALA A 231 -6.85 7.26 -4.57
CA ALA A 231 -7.98 8.19 -4.77
C ALA A 231 -9.01 8.16 -3.64
N SER A 232 -9.02 7.12 -2.83
CA SER A 232 -10.01 6.85 -1.81
C SER A 232 -9.54 7.06 -0.36
N TYR A 233 -8.36 7.70 -0.13
CA TYR A 233 -7.88 7.91 1.25
C TYR A 233 -8.79 8.81 2.08
N GLU A 234 -9.31 9.86 1.48
CA GLU A 234 -9.99 10.97 2.16
C GLU A 234 -11.51 10.86 2.08
N GLY A 235 -12.18 11.49 3.04
CA GLY A 235 -13.62 11.60 3.10
C GLY A 235 -14.31 10.57 4.00
N GLU A 236 -15.61 10.78 4.25
CA GLU A 236 -16.39 9.92 5.16
C GLU A 236 -16.53 8.48 4.66
N ASN A 237 -16.44 8.27 3.36
CA ASN A 237 -16.46 6.95 2.73
C ASN A 237 -15.06 6.52 2.24
N GLY A 238 -13.99 7.26 2.59
CA GLY A 238 -12.64 6.95 2.20
C GLY A 238 -12.12 5.67 2.84
N ASP A 239 -11.16 5.06 2.18
CA ASP A 239 -10.57 3.79 2.62
C ASP A 239 -9.94 3.88 4.01
N GLN A 240 -9.38 5.04 4.35
CA GLN A 240 -8.84 5.31 5.68
C GLN A 240 -9.91 5.22 6.77
N LYS A 241 -11.13 5.71 6.49
CA LYS A 241 -12.26 5.63 7.41
C LYS A 241 -12.76 4.19 7.55
N VAL A 242 -12.81 3.45 6.45
CA VAL A 242 -13.20 2.03 6.46
C VAL A 242 -12.24 1.20 7.31
N LEU A 243 -10.92 1.40 7.15
CA LEU A 243 -9.92 0.74 7.99
C LEU A 243 -10.04 1.13 9.46
N SER A 244 -10.25 2.41 9.76
CA SER A 244 -10.45 2.87 11.14
C SER A 244 -11.67 2.21 11.78
N ASN A 245 -12.78 2.12 11.06
CA ASN A 245 -14.01 1.53 11.58
C ASN A 245 -13.85 0.04 11.91
N ILE A 246 -13.21 -0.75 11.03
CA ILE A 246 -12.99 -2.18 11.32
C ILE A 246 -12.00 -2.37 12.48
N ILE A 247 -10.97 -1.54 12.59
CA ILE A 247 -10.02 -1.56 13.71
C ILE A 247 -10.75 -1.29 15.04
N GLU A 248 -11.61 -0.28 15.08
CA GLU A 248 -12.41 0.04 16.28
C GLU A 248 -13.40 -1.08 16.64
N GLU A 249 -14.05 -1.69 15.64
CA GLU A 249 -14.92 -2.85 15.85
C GLU A 249 -14.14 -4.04 16.47
N ILE A 250 -12.94 -4.32 15.95
CA ILE A 250 -12.07 -5.37 16.48
C ILE A 250 -11.62 -5.05 17.90
N LYS A 251 -11.18 -3.83 18.18
CA LYS A 251 -10.79 -3.40 19.54
C LYS A 251 -11.94 -3.53 20.51
N THR A 252 -13.13 -3.13 20.12
CA THR A 252 -14.35 -3.29 20.94
C THR A 252 -14.63 -4.76 21.19
N TYR A 253 -14.55 -5.62 20.19
CA TYR A 253 -14.71 -7.06 20.34
C TYR A 253 -13.67 -7.66 21.31
N LEU A 254 -12.39 -7.34 21.13
CA LEU A 254 -11.31 -7.84 21.97
C LEU A 254 -11.45 -7.40 23.43
N ASN A 255 -11.93 -6.18 23.67
CA ASN A 255 -12.18 -5.65 25.02
C ASN A 255 -13.44 -6.23 25.66
N SER A 256 -14.45 -6.58 24.86
CA SER A 256 -15.70 -7.18 25.34
C SER A 256 -15.61 -8.69 25.50
N THR A 257 -14.62 -9.34 24.84
CA THR A 257 -14.44 -10.78 24.96
C THR A 257 -13.77 -11.11 26.30
N PRO A 258 -14.47 -11.76 27.24
CA PRO A 258 -13.89 -12.06 28.56
C PRO A 258 -12.59 -12.84 28.42
N THR A 259 -11.50 -12.32 28.95
CA THR A 259 -10.27 -13.08 29.13
C THR A 259 -10.48 -14.06 30.27
N GLY A 260 -11.16 -15.17 29.99
CA GLY A 260 -11.48 -16.30 30.83
C GLY A 260 -11.19 -16.15 32.33
N ILE A 261 -12.19 -15.96 33.11
CA ILE A 261 -12.43 -15.83 34.54
C ILE A 261 -12.94 -14.40 34.84
N ASP A 262 -14.13 -14.10 34.33
CA ASP A 262 -14.86 -12.95 34.86
C ASP A 262 -15.19 -13.16 36.33
N ASN A 263 -14.94 -12.12 37.12
CA ASN A 263 -15.48 -11.99 38.44
C ASN A 263 -16.98 -12.29 38.39
N ILE A 264 -17.38 -13.37 39.00
CA ILE A 264 -18.77 -13.72 39.16
C ILE A 264 -19.43 -12.57 39.88
N ASN A 265 -20.19 -11.76 39.18
CA ASN A 265 -21.08 -10.80 39.83
C ASN A 265 -22.03 -11.60 40.72
N ALA A 266 -21.91 -11.40 42.02
CA ALA A 266 -22.59 -12.17 43.08
C ALA A 266 -24.13 -11.95 43.11
N ASN A 267 -24.70 -11.37 42.07
CA ASN A 267 -26.12 -11.02 41.94
C ASN A 267 -26.97 -12.01 41.13
N SER A 268 -26.44 -13.17 40.72
CA SER A 268 -27.33 -14.20 40.18
C SER A 268 -27.96 -14.98 41.34
N SER A 269 -29.27 -15.10 41.36
CA SER A 269 -30.05 -15.90 42.30
C SER A 269 -29.76 -17.43 42.22
N ALA A 270 -28.94 -17.85 41.27
CA ALA A 270 -28.54 -19.22 41.07
C ALA A 270 -27.53 -19.67 42.16
N LYS A 271 -27.85 -20.73 42.84
CA LYS A 271 -26.98 -21.34 43.89
C LYS A 271 -26.09 -22.43 43.31
N ALA A 272 -24.92 -22.64 43.91
CA ALA A 272 -24.07 -23.77 43.56
C ALA A 272 -24.80 -25.11 43.90
N GLU A 273 -24.99 -25.96 42.91
CA GLU A 273 -25.61 -27.29 43.04
C GLU A 273 -24.55 -28.37 43.30
N ALA A 274 -23.43 -28.26 42.58
CA ALA A 274 -22.31 -29.20 42.76
C ALA A 274 -20.99 -28.50 42.46
N ILE A 275 -19.92 -28.89 43.15
CA ILE A 275 -18.57 -28.40 42.99
C ILE A 275 -17.69 -29.58 42.58
N PHE A 276 -16.86 -29.40 41.57
CA PHE A 276 -15.94 -30.40 41.07
C PHE A 276 -14.52 -29.84 40.98
N SER A 277 -13.53 -30.68 41.25
CA SER A 277 -12.14 -30.38 40.88
C SER A 277 -11.94 -30.44 39.36
N VAL A 278 -10.80 -29.97 38.88
CA VAL A 278 -10.41 -30.09 37.45
C VAL A 278 -10.34 -31.54 36.96
N ASN A 279 -10.16 -32.49 37.88
CA ASN A 279 -10.13 -33.92 37.58
C ASN A 279 -11.53 -34.56 37.64
N GLY A 280 -12.61 -33.78 37.76
CA GLY A 280 -13.99 -34.27 37.78
C GLY A 280 -14.44 -34.85 39.13
N VAL A 281 -13.63 -34.78 40.19
CA VAL A 281 -14.01 -35.28 41.53
C VAL A 281 -14.94 -34.25 42.19
N ARG A 282 -16.11 -34.72 42.66
CA ARG A 282 -17.08 -33.87 43.37
C ARG A 282 -16.57 -33.51 44.75
N ASN A 283 -16.59 -32.25 45.12
CA ASN A 283 -16.17 -31.69 46.39
C ASN A 283 -17.35 -31.11 47.17
N ALA A 284 -17.29 -31.16 48.50
CA ALA A 284 -18.30 -30.55 49.37
C ALA A 284 -18.16 -29.01 49.43
N GLN A 285 -16.96 -28.48 49.14
CA GLN A 285 -16.65 -27.04 49.20
C GLN A 285 -15.57 -26.70 48.16
N LEU A 286 -15.34 -25.42 47.92
CA LEU A 286 -14.28 -24.95 47.04
C LEU A 286 -12.91 -25.32 47.58
N ASN A 287 -12.13 -26.04 46.81
CA ASN A 287 -10.73 -26.35 47.13
C ASN A 287 -9.81 -25.25 46.59
N LYS A 288 -8.61 -25.17 47.19
CA LYS A 288 -7.56 -24.28 46.65
C LYS A 288 -7.25 -24.62 45.19
N GLY A 289 -7.26 -23.60 44.35
CA GLY A 289 -7.07 -23.75 42.92
C GLY A 289 -8.39 -23.72 42.11
N LEU A 290 -8.37 -24.20 40.87
CA LEU A 290 -9.51 -24.16 39.96
C LEU A 290 -10.58 -25.20 40.33
N ASN A 291 -11.81 -24.73 40.51
CA ASN A 291 -13.00 -25.55 40.75
C ASN A 291 -14.01 -25.32 39.60
N ILE A 292 -14.73 -26.38 39.24
CA ILE A 292 -15.84 -26.35 38.28
C ILE A 292 -17.13 -26.43 39.09
N VAL A 293 -17.97 -25.40 39.01
CA VAL A 293 -19.22 -25.30 39.79
C VAL A 293 -20.42 -25.38 38.85
N LYS A 294 -21.27 -26.38 39.05
CA LYS A 294 -22.57 -26.49 38.42
C LYS A 294 -23.56 -25.67 39.25
N MET A 295 -24.27 -24.77 38.62
CA MET A 295 -25.27 -23.88 39.24
C MET A 295 -26.67 -24.46 39.11
N SER A 296 -27.59 -24.01 39.94
CA SER A 296 -28.99 -24.46 39.98
C SER A 296 -29.80 -24.08 38.73
N ASP A 297 -29.30 -23.18 37.91
CA ASP A 297 -29.86 -22.79 36.61
C ASP A 297 -29.28 -23.63 35.44
N GLY A 298 -28.49 -24.66 35.73
CA GLY A 298 -27.85 -25.52 34.76
C GLY A 298 -26.53 -24.97 34.19
N SER A 299 -26.16 -23.75 34.50
CA SER A 299 -24.90 -23.15 34.05
C SER A 299 -23.70 -23.75 34.77
N ILE A 300 -22.52 -23.72 34.12
CA ILE A 300 -21.25 -24.19 34.68
C ILE A 300 -20.33 -22.97 34.83
N LYS A 301 -19.78 -22.81 36.02
CA LYS A 301 -18.84 -21.74 36.33
C LYS A 301 -17.48 -22.32 36.77
N LYS A 302 -16.40 -21.65 36.37
CA LYS A 302 -15.05 -21.95 36.86
C LYS A 302 -14.69 -20.95 37.95
N ILE A 303 -14.33 -21.45 39.15
CA ILE A 303 -14.06 -20.61 40.33
C ILE A 303 -12.67 -20.95 40.88
N MET A 304 -11.86 -19.93 41.12
CA MET A 304 -10.60 -20.09 41.86
C MET A 304 -10.87 -20.04 43.37
N GLY A 305 -10.65 -21.15 44.07
CA GLY A 305 -10.59 -21.18 45.50
C GLY A 305 -9.28 -20.61 46.04
N LYS A 306 -9.35 -19.81 47.09
CA LYS A 306 -8.18 -19.20 47.72
C LYS A 306 -7.49 -20.16 48.69
#